data_1fbe6cfb6be214b7fdba05ed01dccfab
#
_entry.id   1fbe6cfb6be214b7fdba05ed01dccfab
#
_cell.length_a   1.000
_cell.length_b   1.000
_cell.length_c   1.000
_cell.angle_alpha   90.00
_cell.angle_beta   90.00
_cell.angle_gamma   90.00
#
_symmetry.space_group_name_H-M   'P 1'
#
loop_
_entity.id
_entity.type
_entity.pdbx_description
1 polymer ?
#
loop_
_entity_poly.entity_id
_entity_poly.type
_entity_poly.pdbx_seq_one_letter_code
_entity_poly.pdbx_strand_id
1 'polypeptide(L)'
;MNVMKRVNKEVAQLRAFTVHPGWAWALLAGVKKQEWRTFLPNPREGECAIHVSKSYTRAQWQREADSVKEWWRRKLPPYEELVENWCGKVVAICNYKASEEDWEDDAYGWHISKVRKLKKPFATKGALKLWRMSPEVTAQTMEAL
;
A
#
# COMPACT_ATOMS: atom_id res chain seq x y z
N MET A 1 -26.60 -24.47 -0.16
CA MET A 1 -25.24 -23.99 -0.38
C MET A 1 -24.86 -23.00 0.72
N ASN A 2 -23.65 -23.09 1.20
CA ASN A 2 -23.17 -22.18 2.21
C ASN A 2 -22.85 -20.82 1.58
N VAL A 3 -23.57 -19.79 2.01
CA VAL A 3 -23.38 -18.43 1.48
C VAL A 3 -21.97 -17.90 1.70
N MET A 4 -21.36 -18.19 2.85
CA MET A 4 -19.99 -17.77 3.16
C MET A 4 -18.97 -18.40 2.21
N LYS A 5 -19.17 -19.69 1.89
CA LYS A 5 -18.30 -20.39 0.94
C LYS A 5 -18.41 -19.79 -0.46
N ARG A 6 -19.61 -19.40 -0.86
CA ARG A 6 -19.85 -18.74 -2.14
C ARG A 6 -19.18 -17.37 -2.18
N VAL A 7 -19.35 -16.56 -1.13
CA VAL A 7 -18.74 -15.23 -1.03
C VAL A 7 -17.21 -15.37 -1.12
N ASN A 8 -16.62 -16.34 -0.44
CA ASN A 8 -15.17 -16.55 -0.47
C ASN A 8 -14.68 -16.96 -1.87
N LYS A 9 -15.49 -17.64 -2.66
CA LYS A 9 -15.17 -17.98 -4.04
C LYS A 9 -15.30 -16.79 -4.99
N GLU A 10 -16.31 -15.94 -4.75
CA GLU A 10 -16.59 -14.78 -5.58
C GLU A 10 -15.67 -13.61 -5.28
N VAL A 11 -15.23 -13.49 -4.03
CA VAL A 11 -14.28 -12.44 -3.63
C VAL A 11 -12.88 -12.92 -3.98
N ALA A 12 -12.35 -12.40 -5.08
CA ALA A 12 -10.97 -12.65 -5.45
C ALA A 12 -10.05 -12.21 -4.32
N GLN A 13 -9.02 -13.02 -4.05
CA GLN A 13 -8.02 -12.63 -3.08
C GLN A 13 -7.32 -11.36 -3.55
N LEU A 14 -7.32 -10.34 -2.69
CA LEU A 14 -6.56 -9.14 -2.96
C LEU A 14 -5.08 -9.43 -2.86
N ARG A 15 -4.32 -8.74 -3.68
CA ARG A 15 -2.88 -8.63 -3.48
C ARG A 15 -2.59 -7.38 -2.68
N ALA A 16 -1.40 -7.31 -2.12
CA ALA A 16 -0.95 -6.16 -1.36
C ALA A 16 0.52 -5.91 -1.64
N PHE A 17 0.93 -4.67 -1.54
CA PHE A 17 2.34 -4.34 -1.47
C PHE A 17 2.63 -3.61 -0.17
N THR A 18 3.85 -3.76 0.33
CA THR A 18 4.25 -3.20 1.62
C THR A 18 5.18 -2.02 1.39
N VAL A 19 4.85 -0.89 2.00
CA VAL A 19 5.61 0.35 1.89
C VAL A 19 5.93 0.91 3.27
N HIS A 20 6.93 1.76 3.34
CA HIS A 20 7.21 2.53 4.56
C HIS A 20 6.05 3.48 4.87
N PRO A 21 5.84 3.79 6.16
CA PRO A 21 4.73 4.67 6.57
C PRO A 21 4.70 6.03 5.87
N GLY A 22 5.86 6.65 5.64
CA GLY A 22 5.92 7.96 4.98
C GLY A 22 5.43 7.90 3.54
N TRP A 23 5.81 6.87 2.81
CA TRP A 23 5.33 6.69 1.43
C TRP A 23 3.85 6.32 1.39
N ALA A 24 3.39 5.51 2.34
CA ALA A 24 1.97 5.20 2.47
C ALA A 24 1.16 6.47 2.70
N TRP A 25 1.62 7.31 3.63
CA TRP A 25 0.97 8.60 3.89
C TRP A 25 0.89 9.44 2.61
N ALA A 26 1.98 9.53 1.85
CA ALA A 26 2.02 10.33 0.62
C ALA A 26 1.07 9.78 -0.46
N LEU A 27 0.95 8.46 -0.56
CA LEU A 27 -0.02 7.82 -1.46
C LEU A 27 -1.45 8.15 -1.04
N LEU A 28 -1.76 8.04 0.25
CA LEU A 28 -3.10 8.32 0.76
C LEU A 28 -3.46 9.80 0.71
N ALA A 29 -2.46 10.68 0.87
CA ALA A 29 -2.66 12.12 0.72
C ALA A 29 -2.85 12.55 -0.73
N GLY A 30 -2.60 11.65 -1.69
CA GLY A 30 -2.76 11.93 -3.10
C GLY A 30 -1.62 12.73 -3.72
N VAL A 31 -0.52 12.94 -3.00
CA VAL A 31 0.63 13.69 -3.52
C VAL A 31 1.62 12.76 -4.23
N LYS A 32 1.75 11.53 -3.79
CA LYS A 32 2.55 10.52 -4.46
C LYS A 32 1.63 9.70 -5.35
N LYS A 33 1.94 9.65 -6.64
CA LYS A 33 1.09 8.99 -7.64
C LYS A 33 1.69 7.71 -8.19
N GLN A 34 2.91 7.38 -7.80
CA GLN A 34 3.61 6.21 -8.30
C GLN A 34 4.32 5.49 -7.17
N GLU A 35 4.32 4.16 -7.25
CA GLU A 35 5.12 3.31 -6.39
C GLU A 35 6.25 2.73 -7.22
N TRP A 36 7.49 2.90 -6.77
CA TRP A 36 8.68 2.52 -7.54
C TRP A 36 9.22 1.18 -7.06
N ARG A 37 9.31 0.23 -8.00
CA ARG A 37 9.79 -1.13 -7.73
C ARG A 37 10.75 -1.57 -8.81
N THR A 38 11.68 -2.46 -8.44
CA THR A 38 12.68 -3.00 -9.40
C THR A 38 12.11 -4.08 -10.30
N PHE A 39 10.85 -4.44 -10.13
CA PHE A 39 10.18 -5.48 -10.91
C PHE A 39 8.81 -5.00 -11.36
N LEU A 40 8.27 -5.66 -12.38
CA LEU A 40 6.89 -5.43 -12.81
C LEU A 40 5.93 -6.31 -12.01
N PRO A 41 4.74 -5.80 -11.69
CA PRO A 41 3.77 -6.61 -10.98
C PRO A 41 3.15 -7.67 -11.89
N ASN A 42 2.67 -8.75 -11.31
CA ASN A 42 1.92 -9.77 -12.02
C ASN A 42 0.63 -10.08 -11.23
N PRO A 43 -0.55 -9.73 -11.76
CA PRO A 43 -0.80 -9.07 -13.05
C PRO A 43 -0.29 -7.62 -13.11
N ARG A 44 -0.20 -7.09 -14.33
CA ARG A 44 0.34 -5.73 -14.58
C ARG A 44 -0.56 -4.61 -14.07
N GLU A 45 -1.83 -4.89 -13.91
CA GLU A 45 -2.79 -3.92 -13.38
C GLU A 45 -3.88 -4.61 -12.58
N GLY A 46 -4.51 -3.89 -11.70
CA GLY A 46 -5.60 -4.40 -10.89
C GLY A 46 -5.80 -3.59 -9.62
N GLU A 47 -6.61 -4.16 -8.74
CA GLU A 47 -6.87 -3.61 -7.42
C GLU A 47 -5.95 -4.30 -6.41
N CYS A 48 -5.41 -3.54 -5.46
CA CYS A 48 -4.57 -4.10 -4.41
C CYS A 48 -4.69 -3.28 -3.12
N ALA A 49 -4.25 -3.88 -2.03
CA ALA A 49 -4.20 -3.20 -0.75
C ALA A 49 -2.82 -2.58 -0.53
N ILE A 50 -2.80 -1.49 0.23
CA ILE A 50 -1.57 -0.86 0.70
C ILE A 50 -1.35 -1.30 2.14
N HIS A 51 -0.27 -2.04 2.36
CA HIS A 51 0.19 -2.50 3.66
C HIS A 51 1.40 -1.68 4.07
N VAL A 52 1.49 -1.34 5.36
CA VAL A 52 2.60 -0.53 5.88
C VAL A 52 3.57 -1.43 6.63
N SER A 53 4.85 -1.25 6.39
CA SER A 53 5.87 -2.07 7.03
C SER A 53 5.81 -1.93 8.56
N LYS A 54 6.06 -3.04 9.25
CA LYS A 54 6.09 -3.06 10.71
C LYS A 54 7.34 -2.37 11.24
N SER A 55 8.48 -2.57 10.56
CA SER A 55 9.76 -1.97 10.94
C SER A 55 9.90 -0.58 10.34
N TYR A 56 10.20 0.40 11.17
CA TYR A 56 10.39 1.77 10.73
C TYR A 56 11.34 2.49 11.68
N THR A 57 12.37 3.13 11.14
CA THR A 57 13.35 3.85 11.94
C THR A 57 13.21 5.36 11.77
N ARG A 58 13.71 6.12 12.74
CA ARG A 58 13.74 7.59 12.63
C ARG A 58 14.56 8.05 11.42
N ALA A 59 15.63 7.35 11.09
CA ALA A 59 16.43 7.67 9.90
C ALA A 59 15.62 7.51 8.62
N GLN A 60 14.82 6.44 8.51
CA GLN A 60 13.92 6.23 7.38
C GLN A 60 12.87 7.33 7.31
N TRP A 61 12.25 7.64 8.45
CA TRP A 61 11.29 8.73 8.55
C TRP A 61 11.89 10.06 8.08
N GLN A 62 13.10 10.37 8.54
CA GLN A 62 13.75 11.64 8.19
C GLN A 62 13.99 11.75 6.68
N ARG A 63 14.45 10.66 6.04
CA ARG A 63 14.66 10.64 4.59
C ARG A 63 13.35 10.84 3.84
N GLU A 64 12.29 10.18 4.29
CA GLU A 64 10.98 10.31 3.66
C GLU A 64 10.38 11.70 3.89
N ALA A 65 10.52 12.23 5.11
CA ALA A 65 10.07 13.59 5.43
C ALA A 65 10.78 14.64 4.56
N ASP A 66 12.08 14.49 4.38
CA ASP A 66 12.87 15.41 3.53
C ASP A 66 12.41 15.32 2.08
N SER A 67 12.19 14.12 1.56
CA SER A 67 11.71 13.92 0.20
C SER A 67 10.31 14.47 -0.01
N VAL A 68 9.41 14.24 0.92
CA VAL A 68 8.03 14.75 0.86
C VAL A 68 8.03 16.28 0.83
N LYS A 69 8.88 16.89 1.65
CA LYS A 69 9.03 18.35 1.67
C LYS A 69 9.62 18.87 0.36
N GLU A 70 10.68 18.25 -0.11
CA GLU A 70 11.38 18.69 -1.33
C GLU A 70 10.52 18.54 -2.58
N TRP A 71 9.91 17.36 -2.75
CA TRP A 71 9.20 17.04 -3.99
C TRP A 71 7.78 17.58 -4.03
N TRP A 72 7.10 17.62 -2.90
CA TRP A 72 5.68 17.97 -2.86
C TRP A 72 5.34 19.13 -1.93
N ARG A 73 6.32 19.70 -1.24
CA ARG A 73 6.16 20.82 -0.30
C ARG A 73 5.10 20.54 0.76
N ARG A 74 5.09 19.29 1.25
CA ARG A 74 4.19 18.83 2.28
C ARG A 74 4.98 18.39 3.51
N LYS A 75 4.31 18.40 4.63
CA LYS A 75 4.91 17.99 5.90
C LYS A 75 4.42 16.61 6.30
N LEU A 76 5.34 15.66 6.42
CA LEU A 76 5.03 14.32 6.90
C LEU A 76 4.64 14.39 8.38
N PRO A 77 3.61 13.61 8.82
CA PRO A 77 3.30 13.52 10.25
C PRO A 77 4.51 13.07 11.08
N PRO A 78 4.54 13.37 12.38
CA PRO A 78 5.63 12.95 13.24
C PRO A 78 5.87 11.44 13.22
N TYR A 79 7.12 11.05 13.42
CA TYR A 79 7.53 9.64 13.42
C TYR A 79 6.65 8.77 14.33
N GLU A 80 6.43 9.22 15.57
CA GLU A 80 5.67 8.48 16.58
C GLU A 80 4.22 8.23 16.13
N GLU A 81 3.61 9.22 15.49
CA GLU A 81 2.23 9.11 14.99
C GLU A 81 2.14 8.06 13.88
N LEU A 82 3.10 8.06 12.96
CA LEU A 82 3.14 7.07 11.89
C LEU A 82 3.38 5.66 12.42
N VAL A 83 4.27 5.51 13.40
CA VAL A 83 4.54 4.21 14.01
C VAL A 83 3.28 3.68 14.69
N GLU A 84 2.65 4.49 15.52
CA GLU A 84 1.48 4.08 16.31
C GLU A 84 0.28 3.74 15.43
N ASN A 85 0.00 4.58 14.45
CA ASN A 85 -1.25 4.47 13.70
C ASN A 85 -1.14 3.63 12.41
N TRP A 86 0.06 3.44 11.87
CA TRP A 86 0.23 2.89 10.53
C TRP A 86 1.08 1.63 10.45
N CYS A 87 2.12 1.49 11.28
CA CYS A 87 3.06 0.36 11.15
C CYS A 87 2.38 -1.00 11.28
N GLY A 88 2.69 -1.90 10.34
CA GLY A 88 2.16 -3.26 10.33
C GLY A 88 0.72 -3.39 9.89
N LYS A 89 0.08 -2.32 9.44
CA LYS A 89 -1.35 -2.30 9.15
C LYS A 89 -1.64 -2.22 7.65
N VAL A 90 -2.79 -2.75 7.27
CA VAL A 90 -3.42 -2.45 5.98
C VAL A 90 -4.17 -1.13 6.17
N VAL A 91 -3.92 -0.16 5.29
CA VAL A 91 -4.43 1.21 5.45
C VAL A 91 -5.33 1.67 4.32
N ALA A 92 -5.28 1.04 3.15
CA ALA A 92 -6.05 1.47 1.98
C ALA A 92 -6.16 0.37 0.95
N ILE A 93 -7.07 0.56 0.01
CA ILE A 93 -7.14 -0.16 -1.26
C ILE A 93 -6.92 0.84 -2.37
N CYS A 94 -6.26 0.44 -3.43
CA CYS A 94 -6.01 1.29 -4.58
C CYS A 94 -6.02 0.47 -5.88
N ASN A 95 -5.98 1.16 -7.00
CA ASN A 95 -5.69 0.54 -8.29
C ASN A 95 -4.22 0.78 -8.63
N TYR A 96 -3.59 -0.20 -9.24
CA TYR A 96 -2.23 -0.08 -9.74
C TYR A 96 -2.18 -0.47 -11.21
N LYS A 97 -1.25 0.13 -11.94
CA LYS A 97 -1.01 -0.20 -13.35
C LYS A 97 0.46 0.07 -13.68
N ALA A 98 1.12 -0.92 -14.26
CA ALA A 98 2.51 -0.78 -14.67
C ALA A 98 2.76 -1.45 -16.02
N SER A 99 3.73 -0.93 -16.75
CA SER A 99 4.16 -1.49 -18.04
C SER A 99 5.68 -1.40 -18.17
N GLU A 100 6.22 -2.05 -19.21
CA GLU A 100 7.65 -2.03 -19.48
C GLU A 100 8.16 -0.62 -19.77
N GLU A 101 7.30 0.25 -20.32
CA GLU A 101 7.68 1.64 -20.62
C GLU A 101 7.83 2.49 -19.36
N ASP A 102 7.36 2.02 -18.22
CA ASP A 102 7.45 2.77 -16.96
C ASP A 102 8.82 2.68 -16.27
N TRP A 103 9.82 2.16 -16.97
CA TRP A 103 11.19 2.05 -16.46
C TRP A 103 11.88 3.41 -16.45
N GLU A 104 12.33 3.82 -15.28
CA GLU A 104 13.04 5.08 -15.09
C GLU A 104 13.93 4.97 -13.85
N ASP A 105 15.18 5.40 -13.97
CA ASP A 105 16.13 5.39 -12.83
C ASP A 105 16.25 4.03 -12.12
N ASP A 106 16.38 2.96 -12.92
CA ASP A 106 16.54 1.59 -12.44
C ASP A 106 15.34 1.01 -11.67
N ALA A 107 14.15 1.56 -11.92
CA ALA A 107 12.91 1.05 -11.32
C ALA A 107 11.72 1.27 -12.25
N TYR A 108 10.64 0.53 -11.99
CA TYR A 108 9.36 0.72 -12.66
C TYR A 108 8.45 1.57 -11.79
N GLY A 109 7.83 2.59 -12.38
CA GLY A 109 6.85 3.42 -11.69
C GLY A 109 5.45 2.83 -11.85
N TRP A 110 4.94 2.19 -10.82
CA TRP A 110 3.56 1.70 -10.83
C TRP A 110 2.62 2.87 -10.59
N HIS A 111 1.72 3.12 -11.53
CA HIS A 111 0.73 4.19 -11.40
C HIS A 111 -0.33 3.79 -10.39
N ILE A 112 -0.47 4.57 -9.34
CA ILE A 112 -1.42 4.34 -8.27
C ILE A 112 -2.57 5.33 -8.40
N SER A 113 -3.79 4.81 -8.39
CA SER A 113 -5.00 5.63 -8.52
C SER A 113 -6.12 5.09 -7.64
N LYS A 114 -7.19 5.86 -7.51
CA LYS A 114 -8.40 5.47 -6.78
C LYS A 114 -8.08 4.95 -5.38
N VAL A 115 -7.26 5.68 -4.65
CA VAL A 115 -6.90 5.30 -3.28
C VAL A 115 -8.10 5.51 -2.36
N ARG A 116 -8.51 4.45 -1.69
CA ARG A 116 -9.61 4.46 -0.73
C ARG A 116 -9.09 4.05 0.64
N LYS A 117 -9.12 4.97 1.58
CA LYS A 117 -8.64 4.73 2.94
C LYS A 117 -9.57 3.77 3.67
N LEU A 118 -9.00 2.85 4.43
CA LEU A 118 -9.80 2.02 5.33
C LEU A 118 -10.28 2.87 6.48
N LYS A 119 -11.54 2.70 6.89
CA LYS A 119 -12.08 3.35 8.07
C LYS A 119 -11.42 2.81 9.35
N LYS A 120 -11.07 1.53 9.34
CA LYS A 120 -10.43 0.85 10.46
C LYS A 120 -9.20 0.09 9.97
N PRO A 121 -8.04 0.76 9.83
CA PRO A 121 -6.80 0.05 9.55
C PRO A 121 -6.57 -1.04 10.59
N PHE A 122 -6.04 -2.18 10.15
CA PHE A 122 -5.84 -3.32 11.05
C PHE A 122 -4.48 -3.94 10.79
N ALA A 123 -3.89 -4.53 11.84
CA ALA A 123 -2.59 -5.16 11.78
C ALA A 123 -2.68 -6.53 11.09
N THR A 124 -1.74 -6.79 10.21
CA THR A 124 -1.53 -8.12 9.62
C THR A 124 -0.08 -8.23 9.16
N LYS A 125 0.40 -9.47 9.07
CA LYS A 125 1.75 -9.74 8.59
C LYS A 125 1.83 -9.44 7.11
N GLY A 126 2.85 -8.68 6.69
CA GLY A 126 3.13 -8.42 5.29
C GLY A 126 4.09 -9.44 4.69
N ALA A 127 4.33 -9.32 3.40
CA ALA A 127 5.28 -10.13 2.67
C ALA A 127 5.96 -9.28 1.60
N LEU A 128 6.85 -9.88 0.83
CA LEU A 128 7.61 -9.18 -0.22
C LEU A 128 6.82 -9.08 -1.51
N LYS A 129 7.16 -8.10 -2.33
CA LYS A 129 6.61 -7.88 -3.67
C LYS A 129 5.11 -7.61 -3.64
N LEU A 130 4.40 -8.06 -4.66
CA LEU A 130 2.94 -7.98 -4.73
C LEU A 130 2.39 -9.33 -4.25
N TRP A 131 2.18 -9.43 -2.95
CA TRP A 131 1.82 -10.69 -2.31
C TRP A 131 0.30 -10.88 -2.21
N ARG A 132 -0.12 -12.13 -2.20
CA ARG A 132 -1.54 -12.48 -2.12
C ARG A 132 -1.98 -12.55 -0.66
N MET A 133 -3.01 -11.78 -0.33
CA MET A 133 -3.63 -11.85 0.99
C MET A 133 -4.45 -13.13 1.12
N SER A 134 -4.58 -13.64 2.34
CA SER A 134 -5.48 -14.76 2.60
C SER A 134 -6.94 -14.35 2.36
N PRO A 135 -7.86 -15.30 2.15
CA PRO A 135 -9.29 -14.97 2.04
C PRO A 135 -9.82 -14.20 3.25
N GLU A 136 -9.38 -14.56 4.44
CA GLU A 136 -9.79 -13.90 5.70
C GLU A 136 -9.31 -12.46 5.75
N VAL A 137 -8.06 -12.21 5.42
CA VAL A 137 -7.49 -10.85 5.41
C VAL A 137 -8.11 -10.02 4.29
N THR A 138 -8.38 -10.63 3.13
CA THR A 138 -9.10 -9.96 2.04
C THR A 138 -10.48 -9.50 2.51
N ALA A 139 -11.25 -10.40 3.13
CA ALA A 139 -12.58 -10.07 3.65
C ALA A 139 -12.52 -8.96 4.70
N GLN A 140 -11.56 -9.04 5.62
CA GLN A 140 -11.37 -8.01 6.65
C GLN A 140 -11.04 -6.66 6.03
N THR A 141 -10.23 -6.65 4.98
CA THR A 141 -9.88 -5.42 4.25
C THR A 141 -11.13 -4.79 3.62
N MET A 142 -11.94 -5.60 2.96
CA MET A 142 -13.17 -5.12 2.31
C MET A 142 -14.17 -4.57 3.33
N GLU A 143 -14.31 -5.22 4.48
CA GLU A 143 -15.19 -4.76 5.55
C GLU A 143 -14.71 -3.45 6.19
N ALA A 144 -13.40 -3.18 6.17
CA ALA A 144 -12.80 -2.01 6.78
C ALA A 144 -12.89 -0.75 5.92
N LEU A 145 -13.38 -0.86 4.70
CA LEU A 145 -13.58 0.28 3.79
C LEU A 145 -14.62 1.28 4.28
#